data_299c6cdf753235c68545746d37115756
#
_entry.id   299c6cdf753235c68545746d37115756
#
_cell.length_a   1.000
_cell.length_b   1.000
_cell.length_c   1.000
_cell.angle_alpha   90.00
_cell.angle_beta   90.00
_cell.angle_gamma   90.00
#
_symmetry.space_group_name_H-M   'P 1'
#
loop_
_entity.id
_entity.type
_entity.pdbx_description
1 polymer ?
#
loop_
_entity_poly.entity_id
_entity_poly.type
_entity_poly.pdbx_seq_one_letter_code
_entity_poly.pdbx_strand_id
1 'polypeptide(L)'
;MFKIAVIDDEPKIRSGITSLLTKAFTERADVRSFSSTTDIMKAAEKEQIDILVTDICMPDMDGLALGNYLKIYNPNLKIIIISGYSSFEYAKAAITLQVCEYLLKPINQQQLIEVVEKAMIQLKKEEVEKNGVSRNNWNSENILDEILYGSFDIEHTEGDHTEYYLLLTDRLTEENDRFKEKAWKYGNVYKDRRYYIFTDLKIIEDIINNHEAVDFYVGVSEKCIGKKMLRLAYQQADAAIKQCIYDETSGIWQFKNTGIWIFDGKKQAAILVKCIIDEKDYGKLLKELETEIRCERPIYPMFEKNMKIMLDEVVYLAGQTKETMQACMKLKNISEHVGRYLSLSKFFDDIFKALEELSRAVNVMQTMKEKSYIEKSLMYIENHFSKDISLDEVALHVNMNAAYFSTVFKKYTERSFVNYVTELRINKAKELLKNDTLKIGEISARVGFNDIRYFAKVFKKYMGVTPSDYRNISEKLYKKE
;
A
#
# COMPACT_ATOMS: atom_id res chain seq x y z
N MET A 1 27.60 -1.68 28.80
CA MET A 1 28.05 -1.79 27.39
C MET A 1 26.81 -1.63 26.52
N PHE A 2 26.77 -0.65 25.61
CA PHE A 2 25.60 -0.39 24.77
C PHE A 2 25.45 -1.45 23.72
N LYS A 3 24.20 -1.78 23.35
CA LYS A 3 23.88 -2.71 22.24
C LYS A 3 23.43 -1.91 21.03
N ILE A 4 24.23 -1.96 19.96
CA ILE A 4 23.97 -1.27 18.71
C ILE A 4 23.57 -2.29 17.65
N ALA A 5 22.39 -2.13 17.09
CA ALA A 5 21.92 -2.94 15.96
C ALA A 5 22.08 -2.17 14.65
N VAL A 6 22.69 -2.80 13.66
CA VAL A 6 22.86 -2.27 12.32
C VAL A 6 22.06 -3.12 11.33
N ILE A 7 21.18 -2.50 10.55
CA ILE A 7 20.41 -3.18 9.53
C ILE A 7 20.36 -2.34 8.24
N ASP A 8 20.66 -2.98 7.11
CA ASP A 8 20.65 -2.42 5.77
C ASP A 8 20.50 -3.60 4.81
N ASP A 9 19.71 -3.51 3.76
CA ASP A 9 19.51 -4.59 2.78
C ASP A 9 20.76 -4.82 1.92
N GLU A 10 21.62 -3.79 1.76
CA GLU A 10 22.88 -3.88 1.04
C GLU A 10 24.01 -4.47 1.91
N PRO A 11 24.48 -5.72 1.65
CA PRO A 11 25.46 -6.39 2.51
C PRO A 11 26.78 -5.64 2.68
N LYS A 12 27.23 -4.91 1.65
CA LYS A 12 28.48 -4.12 1.68
C LYS A 12 28.36 -2.91 2.59
N ILE A 13 27.24 -2.20 2.52
CA ILE A 13 26.97 -1.02 3.37
C ILE A 13 26.83 -1.48 4.82
N ARG A 14 26.01 -2.50 5.06
CA ARG A 14 25.78 -3.09 6.39
C ARG A 14 27.11 -3.53 7.03
N SER A 15 27.95 -4.28 6.32
CA SER A 15 29.25 -4.73 6.85
C SER A 15 30.22 -3.58 7.08
N GLY A 16 30.22 -2.56 6.21
CA GLY A 16 31.04 -1.36 6.35
C GLY A 16 30.68 -0.55 7.61
N ILE A 17 29.39 -0.29 7.82
CA ILE A 17 28.88 0.39 9.01
C ILE A 17 29.20 -0.40 10.27
N THR A 18 28.92 -1.71 10.27
CA THR A 18 29.19 -2.58 11.42
C THR A 18 30.67 -2.57 11.78
N SER A 19 31.57 -2.73 10.80
CA SER A 19 33.02 -2.71 11.02
C SER A 19 33.51 -1.36 11.55
N LEU A 20 33.01 -0.25 11.01
CA LEU A 20 33.32 1.09 11.44
C LEU A 20 32.94 1.32 12.92
N LEU A 21 31.69 1.00 13.28
CA LEU A 21 31.18 1.21 14.62
C LEU A 21 31.82 0.27 15.65
N THR A 22 32.07 -1.00 15.27
CA THR A 22 32.80 -1.95 16.13
C THR A 22 34.18 -1.43 16.43
N LYS A 23 34.89 -0.91 15.42
CA LYS A 23 36.26 -0.35 15.62
C LYS A 23 36.23 0.94 16.45
N ALA A 24 35.25 1.82 16.26
CA ALA A 24 35.15 3.10 16.95
C ALA A 24 34.77 2.93 18.43
N PHE A 25 33.98 1.88 18.75
CA PHE A 25 33.38 1.71 20.08
C PHE A 25 33.70 0.36 20.76
N THR A 26 34.85 -0.25 20.47
CA THR A 26 35.28 -1.60 20.87
C THR A 26 35.03 -1.95 22.35
N GLU A 27 35.29 -1.03 23.28
CA GLU A 27 35.10 -1.26 24.72
C GLU A 27 33.76 -0.71 25.26
N ARG A 28 32.99 0.01 24.43
CA ARG A 28 31.84 0.80 24.87
C ARG A 28 30.53 0.22 24.35
N ALA A 29 30.55 -0.52 23.23
CA ALA A 29 29.36 -1.06 22.60
C ALA A 29 29.57 -2.46 22.01
N ASP A 30 28.51 -3.29 22.06
CA ASP A 30 28.36 -4.52 21.31
C ASP A 30 27.57 -4.18 20.01
N VAL A 31 28.27 -4.25 18.86
CA VAL A 31 27.71 -3.88 17.56
C VAL A 31 27.35 -5.14 16.80
N ARG A 32 26.08 -5.32 16.49
CA ARG A 32 25.58 -6.47 15.74
C ARG A 32 24.90 -6.06 14.45
N SER A 33 25.15 -6.83 13.40
CA SER A 33 24.50 -6.64 12.09
C SER A 33 23.37 -7.64 11.89
N PHE A 34 22.28 -7.17 11.28
CA PHE A 34 21.12 -7.99 10.95
C PHE A 34 20.84 -7.91 9.46
N SER A 35 20.58 -9.07 8.84
CA SER A 35 20.29 -9.16 7.40
C SER A 35 18.80 -9.07 7.07
N SER A 36 17.93 -9.23 8.09
CA SER A 36 16.49 -9.13 7.95
C SER A 36 15.86 -8.42 9.16
N THR A 37 14.73 -7.79 8.93
CA THR A 37 13.91 -7.18 9.98
C THR A 37 13.39 -8.23 10.95
N THR A 38 13.11 -9.44 10.47
CA THR A 38 12.68 -10.60 11.29
C THR A 38 13.74 -10.99 12.34
N ASP A 39 15.02 -10.98 11.99
CA ASP A 39 16.09 -11.40 12.91
C ASP A 39 16.31 -10.36 14.02
N ILE A 40 16.28 -9.07 13.67
CA ILE A 40 16.42 -8.00 14.69
C ILE A 40 15.21 -7.95 15.62
N MET A 41 14.00 -8.21 15.13
CA MET A 41 12.78 -8.28 15.94
C MET A 41 12.87 -9.42 16.96
N LYS A 42 13.28 -10.62 16.54
CA LYS A 42 13.52 -11.76 17.44
C LYS A 42 14.64 -11.50 18.47
N ALA A 43 15.65 -10.73 18.08
CA ALA A 43 16.70 -10.32 19.01
C ALA A 43 16.16 -9.36 20.07
N ALA A 44 15.33 -8.40 19.67
CA ALA A 44 14.72 -7.43 20.58
C ALA A 44 13.78 -8.05 21.64
N GLU A 45 13.18 -9.20 21.33
CA GLU A 45 12.38 -9.99 22.30
C GLU A 45 13.22 -10.58 23.43
N LYS A 46 14.49 -10.87 23.15
CA LYS A 46 15.40 -11.55 24.10
C LYS A 46 16.34 -10.60 24.81
N GLU A 47 16.65 -9.47 24.20
CA GLU A 47 17.62 -8.54 24.70
C GLU A 47 17.28 -7.10 24.30
N GLN A 48 17.63 -6.15 25.17
CA GLN A 48 17.42 -4.74 24.90
C GLN A 48 18.41 -4.25 23.83
N ILE A 49 17.91 -3.56 22.79
CA ILE A 49 18.73 -2.83 21.82
C ILE A 49 18.68 -1.35 22.20
N ASP A 50 19.83 -0.70 22.34
CA ASP A 50 19.93 0.69 22.82
C ASP A 50 19.97 1.69 21.66
N ILE A 51 20.65 1.31 20.55
CA ILE A 51 20.77 2.15 19.36
C ILE A 51 20.48 1.30 18.12
N LEU A 52 19.60 1.81 17.28
CA LEU A 52 19.29 1.26 15.96
C LEU A 52 19.90 2.15 14.90
N VAL A 53 20.70 1.59 14.00
CA VAL A 53 21.19 2.22 12.78
C VAL A 53 20.57 1.46 11.61
N THR A 54 19.70 2.10 10.85
CA THR A 54 18.88 1.43 9.83
C THR A 54 18.78 2.22 8.53
N ASP A 55 18.75 1.51 7.39
CA ASP A 55 18.25 2.12 6.15
C ASP A 55 16.74 2.35 6.26
N ILE A 56 16.23 3.31 5.51
CA ILE A 56 14.78 3.52 5.36
C ILE A 56 14.18 2.45 4.46
N CYS A 57 14.73 2.29 3.25
CA CYS A 57 14.14 1.47 2.21
C CYS A 57 14.65 0.04 2.26
N MET A 58 13.97 -0.83 2.99
CA MET A 58 14.28 -2.26 3.04
C MET A 58 13.08 -3.08 2.52
N PRO A 59 13.31 -4.26 1.90
CA PRO A 59 12.26 -5.02 1.22
C PRO A 59 11.07 -5.42 2.10
N ASP A 60 11.33 -5.87 3.34
CA ASP A 60 10.29 -6.46 4.20
C ASP A 60 9.57 -5.41 5.03
N MET A 61 10.32 -4.46 5.59
CA MET A 61 9.80 -3.40 6.47
C MET A 61 10.74 -2.20 6.39
N ASP A 62 10.20 -0.99 6.24
CA ASP A 62 11.04 0.20 6.28
C ASP A 62 11.64 0.47 7.67
N GLY A 63 12.78 1.18 7.69
CA GLY A 63 13.52 1.44 8.93
C GLY A 63 12.77 2.27 9.96
N LEU A 64 11.82 3.11 9.55
CA LEU A 64 10.98 3.89 10.47
C LEU A 64 9.97 3.00 11.18
N ALA A 65 9.38 2.05 10.45
CA ALA A 65 8.47 1.08 11.03
C ALA A 65 9.18 0.11 11.97
N LEU A 66 10.37 -0.34 11.58
CA LEU A 66 11.23 -1.15 12.45
C LEU A 66 11.56 -0.39 13.74
N GLY A 67 11.93 0.88 13.61
CA GLY A 67 12.18 1.75 14.76
C GLY A 67 10.99 1.88 15.69
N ASN A 68 9.77 2.08 15.14
CA ASN A 68 8.54 2.09 15.93
C ASN A 68 8.30 0.75 16.64
N TYR A 69 8.50 -0.36 15.95
CA TYR A 69 8.35 -1.68 16.52
C TYR A 69 9.34 -1.90 17.67
N LEU A 70 10.63 -1.59 17.46
CA LEU A 70 11.65 -1.79 18.49
C LEU A 70 11.47 -0.85 19.69
N LYS A 71 10.89 0.33 19.52
CA LYS A 71 10.49 1.22 20.62
C LYS A 71 9.44 0.59 21.55
N ILE A 72 8.70 -0.41 21.10
CA ILE A 72 7.78 -1.18 21.95
C ILE A 72 8.57 -1.95 23.03
N TYR A 73 9.74 -2.47 22.68
CA TYR A 73 10.61 -3.22 23.62
C TYR A 73 11.57 -2.31 24.39
N ASN A 74 12.04 -1.25 23.75
CA ASN A 74 12.88 -0.23 24.41
C ASN A 74 12.39 1.18 24.05
N PRO A 75 11.58 1.84 24.90
CA PRO A 75 11.10 3.20 24.66
C PRO A 75 12.23 4.23 24.56
N ASN A 76 13.40 3.96 25.17
CA ASN A 76 14.59 4.82 25.09
C ASN A 76 15.47 4.54 23.88
N LEU A 77 15.07 3.63 22.98
CA LEU A 77 15.79 3.31 21.76
C LEU A 77 16.14 4.58 20.99
N LYS A 78 17.42 4.79 20.74
CA LYS A 78 17.90 5.84 19.85
C LYS A 78 17.94 5.31 18.42
N ILE A 79 17.29 6.01 17.51
CA ILE A 79 17.17 5.60 16.11
C ILE A 79 17.98 6.56 15.25
N ILE A 80 18.87 6.02 14.44
CA ILE A 80 19.66 6.74 13.43
C ILE A 80 19.27 6.17 12.08
N ILE A 81 18.74 7.03 11.21
CA ILE A 81 18.31 6.67 9.88
C ILE A 81 19.42 6.98 8.89
N ILE A 82 19.66 6.05 7.97
CA ILE A 82 20.56 6.22 6.83
C ILE A 82 19.73 6.05 5.56
N SER A 83 19.83 6.96 4.58
CA SER A 83 19.01 6.90 3.38
C SER A 83 19.71 7.43 2.15
N GLY A 84 19.50 6.80 1.00
CA GLY A 84 19.89 7.32 -0.31
C GLY A 84 18.94 8.39 -0.88
N TYR A 85 17.81 8.64 -0.21
CA TYR A 85 16.78 9.55 -0.71
C TYR A 85 16.62 10.77 0.19
N SER A 86 16.60 11.96 -0.41
CA SER A 86 16.29 13.23 0.26
C SER A 86 14.79 13.54 0.23
N SER A 87 13.93 12.53 0.43
CA SER A 87 12.49 12.72 0.40
C SER A 87 11.99 13.47 1.63
N PHE A 88 11.25 14.55 1.41
CA PHE A 88 10.62 15.36 2.46
C PHE A 88 9.66 14.54 3.35
N GLU A 89 8.96 13.57 2.78
CA GLU A 89 8.02 12.70 3.50
C GLU A 89 8.73 11.81 4.53
N TYR A 90 9.89 11.25 4.17
CA TYR A 90 10.69 10.45 5.11
C TYR A 90 11.29 11.29 6.24
N ALA A 91 11.73 12.50 5.92
CA ALA A 91 12.23 13.42 6.93
C ALA A 91 11.11 13.83 7.92
N LYS A 92 9.89 14.09 7.44
CA LYS A 92 8.72 14.38 8.27
C LYS A 92 8.35 13.20 9.17
N ALA A 93 8.33 11.99 8.64
CA ALA A 93 8.06 10.77 9.41
C ALA A 93 9.15 10.49 10.46
N ALA A 94 10.43 10.75 10.14
CA ALA A 94 11.54 10.66 11.06
C ALA A 94 11.42 11.63 12.25
N ILE A 95 10.98 12.87 12.00
CA ILE A 95 10.70 13.86 13.06
C ILE A 95 9.58 13.35 13.98
N THR A 96 8.50 12.81 13.40
CA THR A 96 7.37 12.26 14.19
C THR A 96 7.80 11.09 15.07
N LEU A 97 8.73 10.26 14.59
CA LEU A 97 9.31 9.14 15.33
C LEU A 97 10.37 9.57 16.35
N GLN A 98 10.74 10.85 16.36
CA GLN A 98 11.82 11.37 17.20
C GLN A 98 13.14 10.59 17.02
N VAL A 99 13.56 10.43 15.74
CA VAL A 99 14.87 9.84 15.46
C VAL A 99 15.99 10.76 15.92
N CYS A 100 17.11 10.21 16.35
CA CYS A 100 18.25 11.00 16.78
C CYS A 100 18.89 11.78 15.64
N GLU A 101 18.97 11.17 14.47
CA GLU A 101 19.57 11.81 13.30
C GLU A 101 19.15 11.10 12.00
N TYR A 102 19.19 11.85 10.91
CA TYR A 102 18.92 11.40 9.56
C TYR A 102 20.15 11.67 8.67
N LEU A 103 20.82 10.63 8.22
CA LEU A 103 22.06 10.70 7.44
C LEU A 103 21.80 10.34 5.98
N LEU A 104 22.34 11.12 5.05
CA LEU A 104 22.23 10.82 3.61
C LEU A 104 23.41 9.95 3.15
N LYS A 105 23.14 8.97 2.28
CA LYS A 105 24.17 8.24 1.53
C LYS A 105 24.74 9.15 0.41
N PRO A 106 26.07 9.21 0.17
CA PRO A 106 27.10 8.39 0.79
C PRO A 106 27.43 8.84 2.22
N ILE A 107 27.58 7.85 3.13
CA ILE A 107 27.74 8.08 4.55
C ILE A 107 29.13 8.68 4.84
N ASN A 108 29.13 9.82 5.52
CA ASN A 108 30.36 10.34 6.09
C ASN A 108 30.67 9.56 7.37
N GLN A 109 31.81 8.84 7.38
CA GLN A 109 32.20 7.98 8.51
C GLN A 109 32.34 8.75 9.83
N GLN A 110 32.94 9.94 9.78
CA GLN A 110 33.13 10.78 10.96
C GLN A 110 31.78 11.25 11.51
N GLN A 111 30.88 11.67 10.65
CA GLN A 111 29.52 12.10 11.03
C GLN A 111 28.74 10.96 11.69
N LEU A 112 28.80 9.73 11.16
CA LEU A 112 28.13 8.58 11.76
C LEU A 112 28.66 8.29 13.18
N ILE A 113 29.99 8.33 13.37
CA ILE A 113 30.60 8.13 14.68
C ILE A 113 30.11 9.21 15.66
N GLU A 114 30.13 10.47 15.29
CA GLU A 114 29.68 11.59 16.13
C GLU A 114 28.20 11.46 16.54
N VAL A 115 27.34 11.04 15.62
CA VAL A 115 25.91 10.84 15.88
C VAL A 115 25.69 9.68 16.84
N VAL A 116 26.35 8.54 16.63
CA VAL A 116 26.28 7.40 17.55
C VAL A 116 26.82 7.79 18.93
N GLU A 117 27.91 8.55 19.00
CA GLU A 117 28.47 9.03 20.28
C GLU A 117 27.51 9.97 20.99
N LYS A 118 26.87 10.90 20.31
CA LYS A 118 25.80 11.75 20.86
C LYS A 118 24.65 10.91 21.43
N ALA A 119 24.21 9.88 20.69
CA ALA A 119 23.17 8.98 21.16
C ALA A 119 23.59 8.23 22.45
N MET A 120 24.80 7.74 22.50
CA MET A 120 25.35 7.10 23.70
C MET A 120 25.46 8.05 24.90
N ILE A 121 25.85 9.31 24.67
CA ILE A 121 25.91 10.35 25.71
C ILE A 121 24.50 10.66 26.22
N GLN A 122 23.52 10.77 25.35
CA GLN A 122 22.12 10.97 25.74
C GLN A 122 21.61 9.81 26.59
N LEU A 123 21.84 8.57 26.16
CA LEU A 123 21.48 7.39 26.96
C LEU A 123 22.14 7.36 28.32
N LYS A 124 23.45 7.72 28.42
CA LYS A 124 24.15 7.83 29.69
C LYS A 124 23.59 8.94 30.56
N LYS A 125 23.28 10.11 30.03
CA LYS A 125 22.62 11.18 30.77
C LYS A 125 21.26 10.73 31.29
N GLU A 126 20.47 10.12 30.46
CA GLU A 126 19.18 9.52 30.82
C GLU A 126 19.35 8.43 31.92
N GLU A 127 20.47 7.71 31.94
CA GLU A 127 20.80 6.69 32.93
C GLU A 127 21.31 7.30 34.23
N VAL A 128 22.11 8.38 34.20
CA VAL A 128 22.63 9.12 35.38
C VAL A 128 21.54 9.97 36.00
N GLU A 129 20.70 10.60 35.20
CA GLU A 129 19.50 11.29 35.66
C GLU A 129 18.48 10.35 36.30
N LYS A 130 18.51 9.05 35.98
CA LYS A 130 17.74 7.97 36.62
C LYS A 130 18.16 7.64 38.03
N ASN A 131 19.39 7.95 38.43
CA ASN A 131 19.99 7.51 39.71
C ASN A 131 19.87 8.49 40.87
N GLY A 132 19.12 9.58 40.75
CA GLY A 132 18.95 10.57 41.83
C GLY A 132 17.49 10.91 42.15
N VAL A 133 17.09 10.63 43.35
CA VAL A 133 15.84 11.01 44.09
C VAL A 133 14.55 10.22 43.82
N SER A 134 14.22 9.42 44.80
CA SER A 134 12.94 8.75 45.02
C SER A 134 11.84 9.73 45.46
N ARG A 135 10.74 9.78 44.73
CA ARG A 135 9.37 9.99 45.25
C ARG A 135 8.36 9.34 44.33
N ASN A 136 7.67 8.32 44.84
CA ASN A 136 6.51 7.67 44.24
C ASN A 136 5.35 8.66 44.08
N ASN A 137 5.40 9.54 43.09
CA ASN A 137 4.32 10.51 42.84
C ASN A 137 3.53 10.11 41.59
N TRP A 138 2.72 9.05 41.73
CA TRP A 138 1.69 8.68 40.77
C TRP A 138 0.51 9.66 40.88
N ASN A 139 0.69 10.90 40.38
CA ASN A 139 -0.38 11.88 40.35
C ASN A 139 -1.17 11.70 39.05
N SER A 140 -2.49 11.86 39.07
CA SER A 140 -3.35 11.64 37.88
C SER A 140 -2.98 12.52 36.70
N GLU A 141 -2.55 13.77 36.95
CA GLU A 141 -2.10 14.68 35.89
C GLU A 141 -0.78 14.19 35.25
N ASN A 142 0.19 13.75 36.06
CA ASN A 142 1.46 13.23 35.56
C ASN A 142 1.29 11.91 34.79
N ILE A 143 0.30 11.08 35.11
CA ILE A 143 -0.01 9.84 34.40
C ILE A 143 -0.54 10.17 33.00
N LEU A 144 -1.44 11.15 32.91
CA LEU A 144 -2.04 11.56 31.64
C LEU A 144 -0.96 12.14 30.70
N ASP A 145 -0.10 13.00 31.21
CA ASP A 145 0.98 13.61 30.42
C ASP A 145 1.97 12.56 29.91
N GLU A 146 2.29 11.55 30.71
CA GLU A 146 3.15 10.44 30.29
C GLU A 146 2.50 9.58 29.21
N ILE A 147 1.21 9.27 29.35
CA ILE A 147 0.46 8.50 28.35
C ILE A 147 0.39 9.25 27.02
N LEU A 148 0.11 10.56 27.04
CA LEU A 148 -0.14 11.33 25.83
C LEU A 148 1.14 11.83 25.16
N TYR A 149 2.09 12.33 25.94
CA TYR A 149 3.22 13.09 25.41
C TYR A 149 4.55 12.38 25.61
N GLY A 150 4.63 11.41 26.55
CA GLY A 150 5.90 10.79 26.95
C GLY A 150 6.89 11.82 27.48
N SER A 151 6.38 12.96 27.93
CA SER A 151 7.17 14.10 28.41
C SER A 151 7.47 13.92 29.88
N PHE A 152 8.23 12.87 30.19
CA PHE A 152 8.78 12.77 31.56
C PHE A 152 10.07 13.58 31.64
N ASP A 153 10.02 14.71 32.30
CA ASP A 153 11.19 15.17 33.06
C ASP A 153 11.54 14.06 34.05
N ILE A 154 12.64 13.39 33.76
CA ILE A 154 13.15 12.26 34.52
C ILE A 154 13.69 12.81 35.85
N GLU A 155 12.79 13.27 36.70
CA GLU A 155 13.09 13.32 38.12
C GLU A 155 12.90 11.91 38.69
N HIS A 156 13.95 11.16 38.60
CA HIS A 156 14.42 10.08 39.47
C HIS A 156 13.36 9.27 40.20
N THR A 157 13.07 8.10 39.68
CA THR A 157 12.50 7.03 40.48
C THR A 157 13.39 5.80 40.37
N GLU A 158 14.55 5.85 41.06
CA GLU A 158 15.15 4.62 41.54
C GLU A 158 14.13 3.94 42.44
N GLY A 159 13.76 2.71 42.11
CA GLY A 159 12.98 1.84 42.97
C GLY A 159 11.45 1.79 42.69
N ASP A 160 10.93 2.35 41.62
CA ASP A 160 9.53 2.07 41.23
C ASP A 160 9.43 0.71 40.50
N HIS A 161 9.34 -0.34 41.31
CA HIS A 161 9.10 -1.71 40.87
C HIS A 161 7.61 -2.06 40.88
N THR A 162 6.72 -1.06 40.89
CA THR A 162 5.29 -1.30 40.90
C THR A 162 4.88 -2.03 39.60
N GLU A 163 4.44 -3.26 39.76
CA GLU A 163 3.88 -4.05 38.68
C GLU A 163 2.41 -3.61 38.48
N TYR A 164 2.00 -3.47 37.23
CA TYR A 164 0.64 -3.05 36.93
C TYR A 164 0.21 -3.52 35.54
N TYR A 165 -1.10 -3.43 35.33
CA TYR A 165 -1.77 -3.57 34.03
C TYR A 165 -2.54 -2.29 33.76
N LEU A 166 -2.53 -1.82 32.51
CA LEU A 166 -3.37 -0.71 32.08
C LEU A 166 -4.55 -1.24 31.28
N LEU A 167 -5.74 -0.90 31.70
CA LEU A 167 -6.99 -1.14 31.00
C LEU A 167 -7.45 0.16 30.37
N LEU A 168 -7.85 0.10 29.11
CA LEU A 168 -8.36 1.23 28.33
C LEU A 168 -9.76 0.90 27.82
N THR A 169 -10.69 1.84 27.89
CA THR A 169 -12.03 1.71 27.30
C THR A 169 -12.16 2.61 26.07
N ASP A 170 -12.91 2.18 25.07
CA ASP A 170 -13.13 2.94 23.83
C ASP A 170 -14.14 4.08 23.99
N ARG A 171 -15.00 4.02 25.00
CA ARG A 171 -16.01 5.05 25.32
C ARG A 171 -16.31 5.10 26.81
N LEU A 172 -16.90 6.20 27.24
CA LEU A 172 -17.38 6.39 28.61
C LEU A 172 -18.82 5.90 28.71
N THR A 173 -19.06 4.92 29.57
CA THR A 173 -20.39 4.41 29.93
C THR A 173 -20.51 4.34 31.46
N GLU A 174 -21.73 4.30 31.98
CA GLU A 174 -21.98 4.07 33.42
C GLU A 174 -21.43 2.70 33.86
N GLU A 175 -21.47 1.71 32.97
CA GLU A 175 -20.92 0.38 33.24
C GLU A 175 -19.39 0.38 33.47
N ASN A 176 -18.67 1.38 32.94
CA ASN A 176 -17.23 1.53 33.17
C ASN A 176 -16.91 1.90 34.62
N ASP A 177 -17.91 2.38 35.40
CA ASP A 177 -17.69 2.77 36.80
C ASP A 177 -17.37 1.56 37.68
N ARG A 178 -17.75 0.35 37.29
CA ARG A 178 -17.35 -0.90 37.95
C ARG A 178 -15.83 -1.11 38.01
N PHE A 179 -15.07 -0.56 37.06
CA PHE A 179 -13.62 -0.65 37.06
C PHE A 179 -12.98 0.35 38.04
N LYS A 180 -13.65 1.48 38.35
CA LYS A 180 -13.12 2.52 39.25
C LYS A 180 -12.90 1.99 40.67
N GLU A 181 -13.83 1.21 41.18
CA GLU A 181 -13.78 0.71 42.55
C GLU A 181 -12.59 -0.25 42.78
N LYS A 182 -12.22 -0.99 41.73
CA LYS A 182 -11.15 -1.99 41.78
C LYS A 182 -9.79 -1.45 41.29
N ALA A 183 -9.78 -0.33 40.56
CA ALA A 183 -8.58 0.25 40.00
C ALA A 183 -7.75 0.97 41.08
N TRP A 184 -6.44 0.80 41.02
CA TRP A 184 -5.52 1.57 41.84
C TRP A 184 -5.49 3.05 41.45
N LYS A 185 -5.54 3.34 40.15
CA LYS A 185 -5.64 4.68 39.59
C LYS A 185 -6.50 4.64 38.32
N TYR A 186 -7.19 5.73 38.03
CA TYR A 186 -7.93 5.91 36.78
C TYR A 186 -7.97 7.38 36.37
N GLY A 187 -8.27 7.65 35.10
CA GLY A 187 -8.47 9.00 34.56
C GLY A 187 -8.98 8.97 33.12
N ASN A 188 -9.37 10.13 32.61
CA ASN A 188 -9.79 10.28 31.23
C ASN A 188 -8.58 10.62 30.37
N VAL A 189 -8.44 9.94 29.19
CA VAL A 189 -7.39 10.23 28.21
C VAL A 189 -7.88 11.31 27.24
N TYR A 190 -9.14 11.15 26.78
CA TYR A 190 -9.89 12.12 25.98
C TYR A 190 -11.31 12.18 26.48
N LYS A 191 -12.18 12.98 25.84
CA LYS A 191 -13.60 13.14 26.26
C LYS A 191 -14.36 11.83 26.33
N ASP A 192 -13.96 10.83 25.57
CA ASP A 192 -14.67 9.56 25.33
C ASP A 192 -13.90 8.30 25.77
N ARG A 193 -12.66 8.43 26.24
CA ARG A 193 -11.83 7.30 26.66
C ARG A 193 -11.34 7.43 28.09
N ARG A 194 -11.27 6.30 28.80
CA ARG A 194 -10.78 6.24 30.17
C ARG A 194 -9.76 5.12 30.33
N TYR A 195 -8.66 5.41 31.07
CA TYR A 195 -7.72 4.42 31.51
C TYR A 195 -7.94 4.03 32.96
N TYR A 196 -7.58 2.80 33.32
CA TYR A 196 -7.57 2.23 34.66
C TYR A 196 -6.27 1.47 34.84
N ILE A 197 -5.62 1.65 36.00
CA ILE A 197 -4.39 0.97 36.36
C ILE A 197 -4.68 0.01 37.49
N PHE A 198 -4.31 -1.25 37.32
CA PHE A 198 -4.50 -2.31 38.29
C PHE A 198 -3.15 -2.90 38.67
N THR A 199 -2.93 -3.09 39.98
CA THR A 199 -1.70 -3.69 40.52
C THR A 199 -1.88 -5.14 40.95
N ASP A 200 -3.11 -5.67 40.93
CA ASP A 200 -3.43 -7.04 41.27
C ASP A 200 -3.80 -7.84 40.01
N LEU A 201 -3.02 -8.86 39.70
CA LEU A 201 -3.21 -9.77 38.59
C LEU A 201 -4.57 -10.49 38.66
N LYS A 202 -5.00 -10.89 39.87
CA LYS A 202 -6.26 -11.63 40.05
C LYS A 202 -7.47 -10.80 39.61
N ILE A 203 -7.43 -9.50 39.87
CA ILE A 203 -8.50 -8.59 39.42
C ILE A 203 -8.57 -8.54 37.91
N ILE A 204 -7.40 -8.50 37.23
CA ILE A 204 -7.34 -8.51 35.76
C ILE A 204 -7.79 -9.85 35.20
N GLU A 205 -7.35 -10.97 35.78
CA GLU A 205 -7.82 -12.31 35.39
C GLU A 205 -9.33 -12.45 35.57
N ASP A 206 -9.88 -11.97 36.68
CA ASP A 206 -11.34 -11.93 36.91
C ASP A 206 -12.06 -11.07 35.85
N ILE A 207 -11.51 -9.92 35.51
CA ILE A 207 -12.07 -9.04 34.47
C ILE A 207 -12.04 -9.72 33.11
N ILE A 208 -10.94 -10.41 32.75
CA ILE A 208 -10.80 -11.11 31.46
C ILE A 208 -11.67 -12.36 31.38
N ASN A 209 -11.72 -13.16 32.46
CA ASN A 209 -12.40 -14.45 32.47
C ASN A 209 -13.91 -14.34 32.71
N ASN A 210 -14.35 -13.34 33.47
CA ASN A 210 -15.78 -13.06 33.68
C ASN A 210 -16.30 -12.22 32.50
N HIS A 211 -16.47 -12.86 31.34
CA HIS A 211 -17.10 -12.29 30.14
C HIS A 211 -18.58 -11.99 30.36
N GLU A 212 -18.93 -11.11 31.27
CA GLU A 212 -20.22 -10.43 31.18
C GLU A 212 -20.20 -9.63 29.87
N ALA A 213 -21.23 -9.83 29.05
CA ALA A 213 -21.35 -9.16 27.77
C ALA A 213 -21.28 -7.64 27.98
N VAL A 214 -20.11 -7.06 27.63
CA VAL A 214 -19.93 -5.62 27.61
C VAL A 214 -20.24 -5.10 26.22
N ASP A 215 -21.08 -4.06 26.14
CA ASP A 215 -21.46 -3.42 24.87
C ASP A 215 -20.45 -2.34 24.45
N PHE A 216 -19.19 -2.51 24.84
CA PHE A 216 -18.08 -1.62 24.51
C PHE A 216 -16.77 -2.40 24.44
N TYR A 217 -15.71 -1.75 23.91
CA TYR A 217 -14.42 -2.38 23.71
C TYR A 217 -13.46 -2.01 24.86
N VAL A 218 -12.79 -3.02 25.38
CA VAL A 218 -11.83 -2.87 26.47
C VAL A 218 -10.51 -3.52 26.05
N GLY A 219 -9.43 -2.76 26.13
CA GLY A 219 -8.08 -3.26 25.90
C GLY A 219 -7.31 -3.33 27.19
N VAL A 220 -6.57 -4.41 27.39
CA VAL A 220 -5.69 -4.63 28.55
C VAL A 220 -4.27 -4.80 28.06
N SER A 221 -3.32 -4.06 28.67
CA SER A 221 -1.89 -4.21 28.37
C SER A 221 -1.34 -5.54 28.89
N GLU A 222 -0.13 -5.88 28.50
CA GLU A 222 0.71 -6.84 29.24
C GLU A 222 1.09 -6.27 30.60
N LYS A 223 1.69 -7.11 31.43
CA LYS A 223 2.25 -6.68 32.72
C LYS A 223 3.39 -5.69 32.48
N CYS A 224 3.29 -4.52 33.05
CA CYS A 224 4.27 -3.45 32.98
C CYS A 224 4.86 -3.17 34.34
N ILE A 225 6.07 -2.60 34.38
CA ILE A 225 6.78 -2.29 35.61
C ILE A 225 7.26 -0.85 35.57
N GLY A 226 6.84 -0.06 36.59
CA GLY A 226 7.24 1.33 36.78
C GLY A 226 6.62 2.31 35.75
N LYS A 227 6.63 3.58 36.11
CA LYS A 227 5.98 4.67 35.35
C LYS A 227 6.43 4.78 33.90
N LYS A 228 7.67 4.45 33.60
CA LYS A 228 8.25 4.56 32.26
C LYS A 228 7.52 3.70 31.20
N MET A 229 6.85 2.65 31.67
CA MET A 229 6.08 1.75 30.81
C MET A 229 4.65 2.23 30.56
N LEU A 230 4.20 3.35 31.15
CA LEU A 230 2.82 3.83 31.02
C LEU A 230 2.40 4.08 29.57
N ARG A 231 3.27 4.73 28.81
CA ARG A 231 3.00 4.97 27.39
C ARG A 231 2.92 3.66 26.60
N LEU A 232 3.81 2.73 26.89
CA LEU A 232 3.78 1.39 26.28
C LEU A 232 2.52 0.63 26.69
N ALA A 233 2.19 0.63 27.99
CA ALA A 233 0.97 0.00 28.49
C ALA A 233 -0.29 0.57 27.79
N TYR A 234 -0.33 1.88 27.61
CA TYR A 234 -1.40 2.54 26.86
C TYR A 234 -1.44 2.09 25.40
N GLN A 235 -0.28 2.06 24.71
CA GLN A 235 -0.20 1.63 23.31
C GLN A 235 -0.61 0.15 23.15
N GLN A 236 -0.22 -0.70 24.09
CA GLN A 236 -0.63 -2.11 24.11
C GLN A 236 -2.13 -2.25 24.33
N ALA A 237 -2.71 -1.52 25.28
CA ALA A 237 -4.14 -1.54 25.53
C ALA A 237 -4.96 -0.99 24.35
N ASP A 238 -4.49 0.08 23.69
CA ASP A 238 -5.11 0.62 22.47
C ASP A 238 -5.02 -0.38 21.31
N ALA A 239 -3.88 -1.03 21.14
CA ALA A 239 -3.71 -2.09 20.15
C ALA A 239 -4.61 -3.29 20.44
N ALA A 240 -4.81 -3.66 21.72
CA ALA A 240 -5.73 -4.72 22.12
C ALA A 240 -7.18 -4.39 21.77
N ILE A 241 -7.67 -3.16 22.02
CA ILE A 241 -8.99 -2.71 21.55
C ILE A 241 -9.10 -2.90 20.03
N LYS A 242 -8.10 -2.47 19.28
CA LYS A 242 -8.13 -2.52 17.82
C LYS A 242 -8.04 -3.94 17.26
N GLN A 243 -7.53 -4.91 18.02
CA GLN A 243 -7.53 -6.32 17.63
C GLN A 243 -8.95 -6.92 17.55
N CYS A 244 -9.96 -6.28 18.15
CA CYS A 244 -11.37 -6.66 18.00
C CYS A 244 -11.83 -6.68 16.53
N ILE A 245 -11.12 -5.99 15.62
CA ILE A 245 -11.41 -5.98 14.18
C ILE A 245 -11.48 -7.40 13.60
N TYR A 246 -10.71 -8.35 14.13
CA TYR A 246 -10.65 -9.73 13.62
C TYR A 246 -11.85 -10.58 14.07
N ASP A 247 -12.39 -10.33 15.25
CA ASP A 247 -13.52 -11.07 15.83
C ASP A 247 -14.86 -10.35 15.65
N GLU A 248 -14.82 -9.03 15.38
CA GLU A 248 -15.97 -8.18 15.09
C GLU A 248 -17.00 -8.15 16.23
N THR A 249 -16.55 -8.35 17.47
CA THR A 249 -17.40 -8.37 18.67
C THR A 249 -16.88 -7.35 19.69
N SER A 250 -17.79 -6.76 20.47
CA SER A 250 -17.44 -6.03 21.67
C SER A 250 -16.92 -7.00 22.73
N GLY A 251 -16.13 -6.51 23.67
CA GLY A 251 -15.57 -7.36 24.72
C GLY A 251 -14.28 -6.83 25.33
N ILE A 252 -13.61 -7.71 26.08
CA ILE A 252 -12.34 -7.43 26.76
C ILE A 252 -11.22 -8.17 26.05
N TRP A 253 -10.22 -7.43 25.60
CA TRP A 253 -9.11 -7.93 24.80
C TRP A 253 -7.79 -7.68 25.54
N GLN A 254 -7.03 -8.73 25.79
CA GLN A 254 -5.69 -8.60 26.31
C GLN A 254 -4.70 -8.49 25.14
N PHE A 255 -3.79 -7.53 25.22
CA PHE A 255 -2.69 -7.44 24.25
C PHE A 255 -1.88 -8.75 24.28
N LYS A 256 -1.69 -9.33 23.10
CA LYS A 256 -0.80 -10.46 22.88
C LYS A 256 0.08 -10.13 21.68
N ASN A 257 1.38 -10.28 21.86
CA ASN A 257 2.29 -10.17 20.73
C ASN A 257 2.14 -11.43 19.87
N THR A 258 1.35 -11.35 18.80
CA THR A 258 0.98 -12.51 17.95
C THR A 258 2.03 -12.84 16.88
N GLY A 259 3.21 -12.23 16.93
CA GLY A 259 4.29 -12.53 16.00
C GLY A 259 4.35 -11.60 14.78
N ILE A 260 5.25 -11.96 13.87
CA ILE A 260 5.57 -11.16 12.68
C ILE A 260 4.70 -11.62 11.52
N TRP A 261 3.85 -10.74 11.03
CA TRP A 261 3.14 -10.95 9.79
C TRP A 261 3.94 -10.35 8.62
N ILE A 262 4.42 -11.22 7.72
CA ILE A 262 5.18 -10.82 6.54
C ILE A 262 4.19 -10.52 5.42
N PHE A 263 3.99 -9.26 5.11
CA PHE A 263 3.08 -8.80 4.08
C PHE A 263 3.72 -7.73 3.21
N ASP A 264 3.79 -7.99 1.90
CA ASP A 264 4.27 -7.02 0.93
C ASP A 264 3.08 -6.27 0.31
N GLY A 265 2.71 -5.15 0.92
CA GLY A 265 1.60 -4.31 0.48
C GLY A 265 1.75 -3.79 -0.95
N LYS A 266 2.96 -3.45 -1.38
CA LYS A 266 3.23 -2.96 -2.74
C LYS A 266 3.03 -4.06 -3.79
N LYS A 267 3.51 -5.26 -3.50
CA LYS A 267 3.31 -6.43 -4.37
C LYS A 267 1.82 -6.75 -4.51
N GLN A 268 1.09 -6.77 -3.41
CA GLN A 268 -0.36 -7.01 -3.43
C GLN A 268 -1.12 -5.93 -4.19
N ALA A 269 -0.75 -4.65 -4.02
CA ALA A 269 -1.31 -3.55 -4.79
C ALA A 269 -1.10 -3.72 -6.30
N ALA A 270 0.13 -4.07 -6.71
CA ALA A 270 0.43 -4.30 -8.12
C ALA A 270 -0.41 -5.46 -8.72
N ILE A 271 -0.63 -6.54 -7.94
CA ILE A 271 -1.48 -7.66 -8.36
C ILE A 271 -2.94 -7.20 -8.48
N LEU A 272 -3.47 -6.45 -7.52
CA LEU A 272 -4.84 -5.92 -7.56
C LEU A 272 -5.06 -5.02 -8.78
N VAL A 273 -4.18 -4.06 -9.02
CA VAL A 273 -4.27 -3.16 -10.18
C VAL A 273 -4.20 -3.94 -11.49
N LYS A 274 -3.31 -4.93 -11.57
CA LYS A 274 -3.23 -5.80 -12.74
C LYS A 274 -4.50 -6.61 -12.95
N CYS A 275 -5.12 -7.14 -11.89
CA CYS A 275 -6.40 -7.83 -11.99
C CYS A 275 -7.51 -6.91 -12.52
N ILE A 276 -7.54 -5.64 -12.10
CA ILE A 276 -8.50 -4.65 -12.60
C ILE A 276 -8.28 -4.37 -14.09
N ILE A 277 -7.02 -4.17 -14.52
CA ILE A 277 -6.68 -3.90 -15.93
C ILE A 277 -6.97 -5.10 -16.82
N ASP A 278 -6.68 -6.32 -16.36
CA ASP A 278 -6.88 -7.58 -17.09
C ASP A 278 -8.34 -8.09 -17.02
N GLU A 279 -9.26 -7.34 -16.41
CA GLU A 279 -10.66 -7.72 -16.15
C GLU A 279 -10.82 -9.06 -15.40
N LYS A 280 -9.85 -9.36 -14.49
CA LYS A 280 -9.87 -10.56 -13.65
C LYS A 280 -10.62 -10.30 -12.35
N ASP A 281 -11.02 -11.39 -11.68
CA ASP A 281 -11.72 -11.35 -10.40
C ASP A 281 -10.79 -10.93 -9.24
N TYR A 282 -10.72 -9.63 -8.98
CA TYR A 282 -10.03 -9.07 -7.82
C TYR A 282 -10.79 -9.32 -6.50
N GLY A 283 -12.08 -9.61 -6.56
CA GLY A 283 -12.90 -9.94 -5.38
C GLY A 283 -12.43 -11.22 -4.71
N LYS A 284 -12.07 -12.24 -5.50
CA LYS A 284 -11.47 -13.47 -4.99
C LYS A 284 -10.16 -13.18 -4.25
N LEU A 285 -9.29 -12.35 -4.82
CA LEU A 285 -8.02 -11.98 -4.21
C LEU A 285 -8.20 -11.23 -2.87
N LEU A 286 -9.17 -10.31 -2.80
CA LEU A 286 -9.48 -9.62 -1.55
C LEU A 286 -10.00 -10.57 -0.48
N LYS A 287 -10.82 -11.55 -0.86
CA LYS A 287 -11.36 -12.54 0.07
C LYS A 287 -10.29 -13.50 0.59
N GLU A 288 -9.35 -13.87 -0.26
CA GLU A 288 -8.17 -14.66 0.15
C GLU A 288 -7.33 -13.87 1.15
N LEU A 289 -7.08 -12.57 0.89
CA LEU A 289 -6.34 -11.70 1.79
C LEU A 289 -7.08 -11.49 3.13
N GLU A 290 -8.38 -11.26 3.11
CA GLU A 290 -9.19 -11.17 4.33
C GLU A 290 -9.08 -12.43 5.17
N THR A 291 -9.15 -13.60 4.52
CA THR A 291 -9.05 -14.90 5.19
C THR A 291 -7.66 -15.11 5.81
N GLU A 292 -6.60 -14.76 5.09
CA GLU A 292 -5.23 -14.78 5.59
C GLU A 292 -5.08 -13.92 6.85
N ILE A 293 -5.53 -12.67 6.80
CA ILE A 293 -5.46 -11.74 7.92
C ILE A 293 -6.24 -12.25 9.14
N ARG A 294 -7.42 -12.86 8.94
CA ARG A 294 -8.19 -13.49 10.02
C ARG A 294 -7.47 -14.67 10.66
N CYS A 295 -6.72 -15.43 9.90
CA CYS A 295 -5.94 -16.56 10.40
C CYS A 295 -4.68 -16.11 11.13
N GLU A 296 -3.91 -15.19 10.53
CA GLU A 296 -2.61 -14.75 11.05
C GLU A 296 -2.75 -13.76 12.22
N ARG A 297 -3.85 -13.01 12.26
CA ARG A 297 -4.15 -12.00 13.31
C ARG A 297 -2.94 -11.11 13.64
N PRO A 298 -2.38 -10.39 12.65
CA PRO A 298 -1.22 -9.54 12.89
C PRO A 298 -1.50 -8.52 14.01
N ILE A 299 -0.46 -8.10 14.73
CA ILE A 299 -0.63 -6.98 15.68
C ILE A 299 -1.18 -5.77 14.93
N TYR A 300 -2.17 -5.09 15.54
CA TYR A 300 -2.94 -4.06 14.85
C TYR A 300 -2.12 -2.95 14.20
N PRO A 301 -1.07 -2.37 14.81
CA PRO A 301 -0.23 -1.36 14.16
C PRO A 301 0.44 -1.85 12.88
N MET A 302 0.77 -3.15 12.80
CA MET A 302 1.34 -3.75 11.59
C MET A 302 0.27 -3.94 10.51
N PHE A 303 -0.93 -4.39 10.88
CA PHE A 303 -2.09 -4.46 9.99
C PHE A 303 -2.40 -3.08 9.39
N GLU A 304 -2.60 -2.07 10.24
CA GLU A 304 -2.92 -0.70 9.83
C GLU A 304 -1.91 -0.15 8.83
N LYS A 305 -0.61 -0.28 9.15
CA LYS A 305 0.47 0.17 8.30
C LYS A 305 0.48 -0.53 6.95
N ASN A 306 0.39 -1.85 6.95
CA ASN A 306 0.49 -2.63 5.72
C ASN A 306 -0.71 -2.42 4.80
N MET A 307 -1.92 -2.29 5.36
CA MET A 307 -3.11 -1.96 4.58
C MET A 307 -3.00 -0.55 4.00
N LYS A 308 -2.49 0.40 4.77
CA LYS A 308 -2.24 1.76 4.27
C LYS A 308 -1.26 1.76 3.10
N ILE A 309 -0.12 1.07 3.22
CA ILE A 309 0.87 0.95 2.13
C ILE A 309 0.22 0.34 0.88
N MET A 310 -0.55 -0.73 1.04
CA MET A 310 -1.24 -1.39 -0.08
C MET A 310 -2.21 -0.44 -0.78
N LEU A 311 -3.06 0.25 -0.04
CA LEU A 311 -4.07 1.15 -0.61
C LEU A 311 -3.44 2.39 -1.26
N ASP A 312 -2.43 2.99 -0.63
CA ASP A 312 -1.70 4.13 -1.20
C ASP A 312 -0.98 3.75 -2.50
N GLU A 313 -0.42 2.54 -2.58
CA GLU A 313 0.20 2.03 -3.80
C GLU A 313 -0.83 1.75 -4.91
N VAL A 314 -2.02 1.22 -4.57
CA VAL A 314 -3.13 1.09 -5.56
C VAL A 314 -3.51 2.46 -6.12
N VAL A 315 -3.64 3.48 -5.25
CA VAL A 315 -3.93 4.86 -5.67
C VAL A 315 -2.82 5.41 -6.58
N TYR A 316 -1.57 5.17 -6.24
CA TYR A 316 -0.42 5.59 -7.05
C TYR A 316 -0.40 4.93 -8.43
N LEU A 317 -0.56 3.62 -8.49
CA LEU A 317 -0.49 2.85 -9.73
C LEU A 317 -1.69 3.11 -10.65
N ALA A 318 -2.89 3.22 -10.10
CA ALA A 318 -4.13 3.36 -10.87
C ALA A 318 -4.54 4.82 -11.13
N GLY A 319 -4.17 5.75 -10.26
CA GLY A 319 -4.60 7.16 -10.30
C GLY A 319 -3.87 8.04 -11.32
N GLN A 320 -3.48 7.50 -12.47
CA GLN A 320 -2.66 8.20 -13.47
C GLN A 320 -3.44 9.20 -14.35
N THR A 321 -4.76 9.15 -14.34
CA THR A 321 -5.64 10.07 -15.07
C THR A 321 -6.63 10.75 -14.13
N LYS A 322 -7.26 11.83 -14.59
CA LYS A 322 -8.25 12.57 -13.80
C LYS A 322 -9.43 11.67 -13.38
N GLU A 323 -9.89 10.84 -14.28
CA GLU A 323 -11.04 9.94 -14.09
C GLU A 323 -10.70 8.84 -13.08
N THR A 324 -9.56 8.18 -13.22
CA THR A 324 -9.11 7.14 -12.29
C THR A 324 -8.70 7.72 -10.95
N MET A 325 -8.12 8.93 -10.90
CA MET A 325 -7.79 9.63 -9.65
C MET A 325 -9.06 9.92 -8.84
N GLN A 326 -10.14 10.36 -9.49
CA GLN A 326 -11.41 10.60 -8.80
C GLN A 326 -11.96 9.31 -8.18
N ALA A 327 -11.91 8.18 -8.90
CA ALA A 327 -12.30 6.88 -8.35
C ALA A 327 -11.39 6.42 -7.19
N CYS A 328 -10.10 6.73 -7.24
CA CYS A 328 -9.13 6.43 -6.18
C CYS A 328 -9.35 7.24 -4.88
N MET A 329 -10.09 8.35 -4.90
CA MET A 329 -10.30 9.17 -3.69
C MET A 329 -10.94 8.39 -2.55
N LYS A 330 -11.84 7.44 -2.85
CA LYS A 330 -12.43 6.57 -1.82
C LYS A 330 -11.39 5.64 -1.19
N LEU A 331 -10.53 5.02 -1.99
CA LEU A 331 -9.42 4.20 -1.50
C LEU A 331 -8.47 5.01 -0.63
N LYS A 332 -8.16 6.23 -1.04
CA LYS A 332 -7.32 7.13 -0.26
C LYS A 332 -7.97 7.49 1.08
N ASN A 333 -9.26 7.79 1.09
CA ASN A 333 -9.99 8.04 2.33
C ASN A 333 -9.99 6.81 3.26
N ILE A 334 -10.16 5.58 2.72
CA ILE A 334 -10.06 4.35 3.49
C ILE A 334 -8.64 4.21 4.06
N SER A 335 -7.60 4.45 3.25
CA SER A 335 -6.19 4.42 3.66
C SER A 335 -5.89 5.37 4.83
N GLU A 336 -6.41 6.59 4.79
CA GLU A 336 -6.21 7.60 5.84
C GLU A 336 -6.96 7.25 7.14
N HIS A 337 -7.96 6.39 7.09
CA HIS A 337 -8.84 6.06 8.20
C HIS A 337 -8.87 4.56 8.56
N VAL A 338 -7.86 3.77 8.17
CA VAL A 338 -7.76 2.34 8.53
C VAL A 338 -7.96 2.15 10.04
N GLY A 339 -7.35 3.02 10.85
CA GLY A 339 -7.44 3.00 12.31
C GLY A 339 -8.83 3.16 12.93
N ARG A 340 -9.85 3.50 12.14
CA ARG A 340 -11.24 3.66 12.60
C ARG A 340 -12.10 2.43 12.40
N TYR A 341 -11.63 1.45 11.65
CA TYR A 341 -12.39 0.23 11.42
C TYR A 341 -12.31 -0.70 12.62
N LEU A 342 -13.48 -1.18 13.06
CA LEU A 342 -13.65 -2.18 14.11
C LEU A 342 -14.22 -3.50 13.57
N SER A 343 -14.38 -3.61 12.24
CA SER A 343 -14.82 -4.80 11.53
C SER A 343 -13.98 -5.00 10.30
N LEU A 344 -13.36 -6.17 10.19
CA LEU A 344 -12.53 -6.55 9.04
C LEU A 344 -13.38 -6.75 7.79
N SER A 345 -14.56 -7.38 7.95
CA SER A 345 -15.51 -7.54 6.84
C SER A 345 -15.93 -6.20 6.28
N LYS A 346 -16.29 -5.23 7.14
CA LYS A 346 -16.65 -3.89 6.68
C LYS A 346 -15.49 -3.17 6.00
N PHE A 347 -14.28 -3.31 6.51
CA PHE A 347 -13.09 -2.74 5.90
C PHE A 347 -12.88 -3.27 4.48
N PHE A 348 -12.97 -4.60 4.28
CA PHE A 348 -12.83 -5.22 2.97
C PHE A 348 -14.02 -4.95 2.05
N ASP A 349 -15.23 -4.85 2.56
CA ASP A 349 -16.41 -4.44 1.79
C ASP A 349 -16.26 -3.02 1.22
N ASP A 350 -15.75 -2.09 2.02
CA ASP A 350 -15.54 -0.72 1.59
C ASP A 350 -14.41 -0.63 0.55
N ILE A 351 -13.33 -1.42 0.70
CA ILE A 351 -12.29 -1.57 -0.32
C ILE A 351 -12.88 -2.14 -1.61
N PHE A 352 -13.66 -3.22 -1.51
CA PHE A 352 -14.28 -3.86 -2.68
C PHE A 352 -15.13 -2.86 -3.48
N LYS A 353 -16.01 -2.09 -2.82
CA LYS A 353 -16.82 -1.06 -3.46
C LYS A 353 -15.99 0.03 -4.12
N ALA A 354 -14.90 0.45 -3.47
CA ALA A 354 -14.01 1.46 -4.02
C ALA A 354 -13.23 0.92 -5.24
N LEU A 355 -12.79 -0.34 -5.21
CA LEU A 355 -12.16 -1.00 -6.36
C LEU A 355 -13.14 -1.24 -7.51
N GLU A 356 -14.41 -1.51 -7.22
CA GLU A 356 -15.45 -1.62 -8.24
C GLU A 356 -15.65 -0.31 -9.01
N GLU A 357 -15.63 0.83 -8.33
CA GLU A 357 -15.68 2.14 -8.98
C GLU A 357 -14.41 2.41 -9.80
N LEU A 358 -13.25 2.05 -9.27
CA LEU A 358 -11.99 2.17 -9.99
C LEU A 358 -11.98 1.28 -11.24
N SER A 359 -12.44 0.04 -11.15
CA SER A 359 -12.55 -0.87 -12.28
C SER A 359 -13.44 -0.30 -13.38
N ARG A 360 -14.60 0.26 -13.02
CA ARG A 360 -15.49 0.94 -13.98
C ARG A 360 -14.78 2.12 -14.65
N ALA A 361 -14.05 2.95 -13.90
CA ALA A 361 -13.32 4.09 -14.47
C ALA A 361 -12.21 3.65 -15.42
N VAL A 362 -11.45 2.60 -15.06
CA VAL A 362 -10.39 2.02 -15.91
C VAL A 362 -10.99 1.48 -17.21
N ASN A 363 -12.10 0.73 -17.14
CA ASN A 363 -12.77 0.15 -18.32
C ASN A 363 -13.32 1.23 -19.27
N VAL A 364 -13.93 2.29 -18.72
CA VAL A 364 -14.38 3.44 -19.53
C VAL A 364 -13.20 4.10 -20.23
N MET A 365 -12.11 4.35 -19.52
CA MET A 365 -10.89 4.95 -20.09
C MET A 365 -10.28 4.07 -21.18
N GLN A 366 -10.21 2.75 -20.95
CA GLN A 366 -9.68 1.79 -21.92
C GLN A 366 -10.55 1.76 -23.19
N THR A 367 -11.88 1.73 -23.03
CA THR A 367 -12.84 1.80 -24.15
C THR A 367 -12.68 3.09 -24.96
N MET A 368 -12.51 4.24 -24.30
CA MET A 368 -12.28 5.51 -24.98
C MET A 368 -10.95 5.53 -25.76
N LYS A 369 -9.88 4.98 -25.19
CA LYS A 369 -8.59 4.84 -25.88
C LYS A 369 -8.69 3.92 -27.07
N GLU A 370 -9.32 2.74 -26.91
CA GLU A 370 -9.55 1.81 -28.02
C GLU A 370 -10.29 2.49 -29.15
N LYS A 371 -11.40 3.19 -28.86
CA LYS A 371 -12.18 3.92 -29.86
C LYS A 371 -11.34 4.96 -30.59
N SER A 372 -10.55 5.76 -29.89
CA SER A 372 -9.66 6.74 -30.51
C SER A 372 -8.62 6.10 -31.43
N TYR A 373 -8.05 4.95 -31.04
CA TYR A 373 -7.09 4.23 -31.87
C TYR A 373 -7.77 3.66 -33.15
N ILE A 374 -8.99 3.14 -33.02
CA ILE A 374 -9.74 2.65 -34.17
C ILE A 374 -10.09 3.80 -35.12
N GLU A 375 -10.58 4.93 -34.63
CA GLU A 375 -10.86 6.11 -35.47
C GLU A 375 -9.63 6.55 -36.28
N LYS A 376 -8.45 6.64 -35.60
CA LYS A 376 -7.18 6.97 -36.29
C LYS A 376 -6.79 5.91 -37.31
N SER A 377 -6.98 4.62 -37.01
CA SER A 377 -6.66 3.54 -37.91
C SER A 377 -7.57 3.55 -39.15
N LEU A 378 -8.87 3.83 -39.00
CA LEU A 378 -9.81 3.96 -40.09
C LEU A 378 -9.44 5.13 -41.03
N MET A 379 -9.09 6.28 -40.47
CA MET A 379 -8.58 7.42 -41.25
C MET A 379 -7.31 7.07 -42.04
N TYR A 380 -6.37 6.34 -41.40
CA TYR A 380 -5.17 5.88 -42.07
C TYR A 380 -5.48 4.92 -43.21
N ILE A 381 -6.35 3.94 -43.00
CA ILE A 381 -6.80 2.98 -44.02
C ILE A 381 -7.48 3.69 -45.19
N GLU A 382 -8.38 4.63 -44.91
CA GLU A 382 -9.07 5.42 -45.96
C GLU A 382 -8.11 6.22 -46.85
N ASN A 383 -7.02 6.72 -46.30
CA ASN A 383 -6.00 7.46 -47.03
C ASN A 383 -4.99 6.57 -47.81
N HIS A 384 -4.87 5.30 -47.42
CA HIS A 384 -3.82 4.40 -47.92
C HIS A 384 -4.36 3.11 -48.55
N PHE A 385 -5.67 2.86 -48.62
CA PHE A 385 -6.28 1.61 -49.09
C PHE A 385 -5.83 1.19 -50.49
N SER A 386 -5.44 2.15 -51.36
CA SER A 386 -4.94 1.89 -52.70
C SER A 386 -3.51 1.34 -52.74
N LYS A 387 -2.77 1.38 -51.65
CA LYS A 387 -1.43 0.83 -51.48
C LYS A 387 -1.49 -0.56 -50.85
N ASP A 388 -0.36 -1.25 -50.81
CA ASP A 388 -0.24 -2.52 -50.12
C ASP A 388 -0.05 -2.28 -48.64
N ILE A 389 -1.17 -2.13 -47.89
CA ILE A 389 -1.18 -1.89 -46.47
C ILE A 389 -1.36 -3.20 -45.70
N SER A 390 -0.57 -3.39 -44.64
CA SER A 390 -0.65 -4.54 -43.75
C SER A 390 -1.29 -4.18 -42.40
N LEU A 391 -1.79 -5.20 -41.71
CA LEU A 391 -2.31 -5.06 -40.34
C LEU A 391 -1.21 -4.54 -39.38
N ASP A 392 0.03 -5.05 -39.52
CA ASP A 392 1.16 -4.65 -38.72
C ASP A 392 1.53 -3.17 -38.91
N GLU A 393 1.47 -2.68 -40.17
CA GLU A 393 1.72 -1.28 -40.46
C GLU A 393 0.68 -0.35 -39.81
N VAL A 394 -0.60 -0.70 -39.89
CA VAL A 394 -1.68 0.10 -39.29
C VAL A 394 -1.60 0.04 -37.76
N ALA A 395 -1.32 -1.13 -37.19
CA ALA A 395 -1.15 -1.28 -35.76
C ALA A 395 0.02 -0.41 -35.24
N LEU A 396 1.15 -0.41 -35.96
CA LEU A 396 2.31 0.43 -35.63
C LEU A 396 1.95 1.92 -35.72
N HIS A 397 1.18 2.33 -36.74
CA HIS A 397 0.76 3.73 -36.89
C HIS A 397 -0.04 4.24 -35.69
N VAL A 398 -0.82 3.38 -35.04
CA VAL A 398 -1.60 3.73 -33.84
C VAL A 398 -0.90 3.30 -32.54
N ASN A 399 0.38 2.92 -32.59
CA ASN A 399 1.17 2.46 -31.45
C ASN A 399 0.55 1.29 -30.68
N MET A 400 -0.03 0.33 -31.41
CA MET A 400 -0.62 -0.89 -30.83
C MET A 400 0.15 -2.14 -31.26
N ASN A 401 0.13 -3.16 -30.40
CA ASN A 401 0.56 -4.50 -30.80
C ASN A 401 -0.42 -5.07 -31.84
N ALA A 402 0.09 -5.70 -32.90
CA ALA A 402 -0.70 -6.21 -34.02
C ALA A 402 -1.79 -7.22 -33.60
N ALA A 403 -1.48 -8.13 -32.67
CA ALA A 403 -2.45 -9.12 -32.19
C ALA A 403 -3.61 -8.45 -31.43
N TYR A 404 -3.29 -7.50 -30.55
CA TYR A 404 -4.29 -6.74 -29.80
C TYR A 404 -5.10 -5.83 -30.75
N PHE A 405 -4.43 -5.11 -31.65
CA PHE A 405 -5.11 -4.31 -32.68
C PHE A 405 -6.09 -5.13 -33.49
N SER A 406 -5.72 -6.33 -33.96
CA SER A 406 -6.62 -7.22 -34.71
C SER A 406 -7.91 -7.54 -33.94
N THR A 407 -7.78 -7.81 -32.64
CA THR A 407 -8.91 -8.11 -31.75
C THR A 407 -9.82 -6.90 -31.57
N VAL A 408 -9.23 -5.74 -31.25
CA VAL A 408 -9.96 -4.48 -31.04
C VAL A 408 -10.59 -4.01 -32.34
N PHE A 409 -9.87 -4.08 -33.49
CA PHE A 409 -10.39 -3.70 -34.78
C PHE A 409 -11.62 -4.51 -35.16
N LYS A 410 -11.57 -5.85 -34.96
CA LYS A 410 -12.72 -6.72 -35.20
C LYS A 410 -13.90 -6.43 -34.29
N LYS A 411 -13.63 -6.10 -33.01
CA LYS A 411 -14.64 -5.72 -32.01
C LYS A 411 -15.45 -4.48 -32.46
N TYR A 412 -14.75 -3.46 -32.97
CA TYR A 412 -15.39 -2.18 -33.33
C TYR A 412 -15.96 -2.13 -34.78
N THR A 413 -15.34 -2.85 -35.73
CA THR A 413 -15.75 -2.84 -37.12
C THR A 413 -16.61 -4.04 -37.50
N GLU A 414 -16.74 -5.03 -36.59
CA GLU A 414 -17.40 -6.33 -36.82
C GLU A 414 -16.78 -7.16 -37.95
N ARG A 415 -15.59 -6.74 -38.43
CA ARG A 415 -14.90 -7.32 -39.59
C ARG A 415 -13.42 -7.52 -39.31
N SER A 416 -12.85 -8.55 -39.97
CA SER A 416 -11.38 -8.63 -39.97
C SER A 416 -10.79 -7.48 -40.81
N PHE A 417 -9.56 -7.06 -40.48
CA PHE A 417 -8.84 -6.03 -41.23
C PHE A 417 -8.83 -6.26 -42.72
N VAL A 418 -8.48 -7.48 -43.16
CA VAL A 418 -8.45 -7.86 -44.58
C VAL A 418 -9.82 -7.70 -45.26
N ASN A 419 -10.89 -8.12 -44.59
CA ASN A 419 -12.24 -8.00 -45.13
C ASN A 419 -12.66 -6.52 -45.20
N TYR A 420 -12.33 -5.71 -44.21
CA TYR A 420 -12.63 -4.28 -44.17
C TYR A 420 -11.97 -3.54 -45.36
N VAL A 421 -10.65 -3.74 -45.53
CA VAL A 421 -9.88 -3.11 -46.61
C VAL A 421 -10.40 -3.58 -47.99
N THR A 422 -10.70 -4.88 -48.10
CA THR A 422 -11.24 -5.43 -49.35
C THR A 422 -12.58 -4.80 -49.71
N GLU A 423 -13.50 -4.68 -48.76
CA GLU A 423 -14.80 -4.07 -48.98
C GLU A 423 -14.68 -2.57 -49.29
N LEU A 424 -13.78 -1.85 -48.63
CA LEU A 424 -13.49 -0.45 -48.96
C LEU A 424 -13.01 -0.31 -50.40
N ARG A 425 -12.07 -1.15 -50.84
CA ARG A 425 -11.59 -1.19 -52.23
C ARG A 425 -12.72 -1.48 -53.22
N ILE A 426 -13.59 -2.43 -52.92
CA ILE A 426 -14.75 -2.76 -53.77
C ILE A 426 -15.74 -1.59 -53.85
N ASN A 427 -16.04 -0.92 -52.73
CA ASN A 427 -16.92 0.24 -52.70
C ASN A 427 -16.33 1.41 -53.52
N LYS A 428 -15.03 1.65 -53.41
CA LYS A 428 -14.37 2.66 -54.27
C LYS A 428 -14.33 2.26 -55.74
N ALA A 429 -14.17 0.97 -56.05
CA ALA A 429 -14.29 0.47 -57.42
C ALA A 429 -15.69 0.70 -58.01
N LYS A 430 -16.77 0.51 -57.24
CA LYS A 430 -18.15 0.83 -57.66
C LYS A 430 -18.30 2.30 -58.04
N GLU A 431 -17.72 3.21 -57.27
CA GLU A 431 -17.75 4.64 -57.60
C GLU A 431 -17.02 4.93 -58.93
N LEU A 432 -15.83 4.35 -59.11
CA LEU A 432 -15.03 4.54 -60.34
C LEU A 432 -15.62 3.85 -61.55
N LEU A 433 -16.37 2.75 -61.41
CA LEU A 433 -17.01 2.03 -62.51
C LEU A 433 -18.16 2.83 -63.14
N LYS A 434 -18.70 3.86 -62.47
CA LYS A 434 -19.68 4.79 -63.06
C LYS A 434 -19.04 5.71 -64.12
N ASN A 435 -17.69 5.82 -64.14
CA ASN A 435 -16.97 6.58 -65.13
C ASN A 435 -16.56 5.65 -66.28
N ASP A 436 -17.12 5.84 -67.45
CA ASP A 436 -16.93 5.04 -68.69
C ASP A 436 -15.53 5.25 -69.33
N THR A 437 -14.85 6.34 -69.01
CA THR A 437 -13.52 6.66 -69.54
C THR A 437 -12.40 5.78 -69.00
N LEU A 438 -12.55 5.20 -67.78
CA LEU A 438 -11.53 4.38 -67.14
C LEU A 438 -11.63 2.91 -67.52
N LYS A 439 -10.54 2.29 -67.92
CA LYS A 439 -10.50 0.84 -68.16
C LYS A 439 -10.60 0.06 -66.85
N ILE A 440 -11.19 -1.14 -66.86
CA ILE A 440 -11.39 -1.98 -65.67
C ILE A 440 -10.03 -2.30 -65.02
N GLY A 441 -8.97 -2.51 -65.79
CA GLY A 441 -7.62 -2.71 -65.29
C GLY A 441 -7.06 -1.49 -64.56
N GLU A 442 -7.33 -0.27 -65.05
CA GLU A 442 -6.95 0.97 -64.40
C GLU A 442 -7.69 1.16 -63.08
N ILE A 443 -8.98 0.82 -63.04
CA ILE A 443 -9.79 0.84 -61.82
C ILE A 443 -9.22 -0.14 -60.79
N SER A 444 -8.93 -1.40 -61.22
CA SER A 444 -8.31 -2.41 -60.37
C SER A 444 -7.03 -1.90 -59.68
N ALA A 445 -6.13 -1.29 -60.48
CA ALA A 445 -4.89 -0.74 -59.96
C ALA A 445 -5.13 0.47 -59.03
N ARG A 446 -6.04 1.39 -59.38
CA ARG A 446 -6.34 2.58 -58.56
C ARG A 446 -6.93 2.24 -57.19
N VAL A 447 -7.66 1.14 -57.08
CA VAL A 447 -8.23 0.68 -55.80
C VAL A 447 -7.33 -0.31 -55.05
N GLY A 448 -6.12 -0.57 -55.55
CA GLY A 448 -5.09 -1.33 -54.81
C GLY A 448 -5.12 -2.85 -55.05
N PHE A 449 -5.68 -3.33 -56.18
CA PHE A 449 -5.54 -4.73 -56.59
C PHE A 449 -4.42 -4.88 -57.62
N ASN A 450 -3.40 -5.67 -57.32
CA ASN A 450 -2.27 -5.94 -58.21
C ASN A 450 -2.60 -6.90 -59.36
N ASP A 451 -3.67 -7.71 -59.21
CA ASP A 451 -4.12 -8.64 -60.23
C ASP A 451 -5.59 -8.39 -60.61
N ILE A 452 -5.82 -8.13 -61.91
CA ILE A 452 -7.16 -7.80 -62.42
C ILE A 452 -8.11 -9.01 -62.37
N ARG A 453 -7.61 -10.26 -62.50
CA ARG A 453 -8.43 -11.46 -62.40
C ARG A 453 -8.89 -11.69 -60.97
N TYR A 454 -7.98 -11.50 -60.07
CA TYR A 454 -8.31 -11.56 -58.62
C TYR A 454 -9.33 -10.47 -58.25
N PHE A 455 -9.11 -9.23 -58.71
CA PHE A 455 -10.08 -8.14 -58.54
C PHE A 455 -11.48 -8.55 -59.07
N ALA A 456 -11.60 -9.04 -60.31
CA ALA A 456 -12.89 -9.43 -60.91
C ALA A 456 -13.59 -10.53 -60.09
N LYS A 457 -12.81 -11.52 -59.60
CA LYS A 457 -13.32 -12.59 -58.71
C LYS A 457 -13.86 -12.05 -57.39
N VAL A 458 -13.09 -11.18 -56.74
CA VAL A 458 -13.48 -10.57 -55.43
C VAL A 458 -14.69 -9.65 -55.63
N PHE A 459 -14.67 -8.80 -56.67
CA PHE A 459 -15.80 -7.91 -56.98
C PHE A 459 -17.10 -8.71 -57.22
N LYS A 460 -17.02 -9.79 -58.01
CA LYS A 460 -18.19 -10.67 -58.24
C LYS A 460 -18.66 -11.32 -56.93
N LYS A 461 -17.74 -11.70 -56.04
CA LYS A 461 -18.10 -12.27 -54.73
C LYS A 461 -18.89 -11.28 -53.87
N TYR A 462 -18.51 -10.00 -53.87
CA TYR A 462 -19.16 -8.97 -53.06
C TYR A 462 -20.42 -8.39 -53.72
N MET A 463 -20.42 -8.27 -55.03
CA MET A 463 -21.48 -7.57 -55.79
C MET A 463 -22.44 -8.49 -56.55
N GLY A 464 -22.16 -9.80 -56.61
CA GLY A 464 -22.95 -10.77 -57.35
C GLY A 464 -22.71 -10.77 -58.86
N VAL A 465 -22.16 -9.70 -59.43
CA VAL A 465 -21.90 -9.51 -60.88
C VAL A 465 -20.45 -9.11 -61.12
N THR A 466 -19.96 -9.31 -62.37
CA THR A 466 -18.60 -8.90 -62.74
C THR A 466 -18.50 -7.36 -62.81
N PRO A 467 -17.27 -6.77 -62.68
CA PRO A 467 -17.08 -5.32 -62.87
C PRO A 467 -17.60 -4.80 -64.19
N SER A 468 -17.47 -5.58 -65.29
CA SER A 468 -17.97 -5.23 -66.61
C SER A 468 -19.51 -5.20 -66.64
N ASP A 469 -20.16 -6.22 -66.11
CA ASP A 469 -21.61 -6.28 -66.03
C ASP A 469 -22.17 -5.15 -65.17
N TYR A 470 -21.52 -4.86 -64.05
CA TYR A 470 -21.89 -3.77 -63.14
C TYR A 470 -21.84 -2.41 -63.83
N ARG A 471 -20.80 -2.14 -64.63
CA ARG A 471 -20.71 -0.93 -65.48
C ARG A 471 -21.89 -0.83 -66.46
N ASN A 472 -22.15 -1.90 -67.26
CA ASN A 472 -23.22 -1.92 -68.22
C ASN A 472 -24.62 -1.70 -67.60
N ILE A 473 -24.84 -2.22 -66.41
CA ILE A 473 -26.05 -2.01 -65.62
C ILE A 473 -26.17 -0.56 -65.19
N SER A 474 -25.11 0.01 -64.70
CA SER A 474 -25.05 1.41 -64.22
C SER A 474 -25.31 2.39 -65.37
N GLU A 475 -24.69 2.19 -66.53
CA GLU A 475 -24.93 3.02 -67.75
C GLU A 475 -26.36 2.99 -68.20
N LYS A 476 -27.02 1.82 -68.17
CA LYS A 476 -28.43 1.68 -68.55
C LYS A 476 -29.38 2.39 -67.58
N LEU A 477 -29.05 2.50 -66.32
CA LEU A 477 -29.85 3.22 -65.36
C LEU A 477 -29.72 4.74 -65.52
N TYR A 478 -28.50 5.25 -65.78
CA TYR A 478 -28.24 6.69 -65.94
C TYR A 478 -28.70 7.25 -67.30
N LYS A 479 -28.94 6.41 -68.36
CA LYS A 479 -29.52 6.84 -69.64
C LYS A 479 -31.02 6.87 -69.60
N LYS A 480 -31.68 6.48 -68.52
CA LYS A 480 -33.16 6.50 -68.37
C LYS A 480 -33.65 7.67 -67.47
N GLU A 481 -32.73 8.40 -66.83
CA GLU A 481 -32.99 9.70 -66.22
C GLU A 481 -32.57 10.84 -67.21
#